data_6796a17849c98399e4ad263ca1d14c34
#
_entry.id   6796a17849c98399e4ad263ca1d14c34
#
_cell.length_a   1.000
_cell.length_b   1.000
_cell.length_c   1.000
_cell.angle_alpha   90.00
_cell.angle_beta   90.00
_cell.angle_gamma   90.00
#
_symmetry.space_group_name_H-M   'P 1'
#
loop_
_entity.id
_entity.type
_entity.pdbx_description
1 polymer ?
#
loop_
_entity_poly.entity_id
_entity_poly.type
_entity_poly.pdbx_seq_one_letter_code
_entity_poly.pdbx_strand_id
1 'polypeptide(L)'
;YKRQVPPGADGWKFPPFVPTEDEGFLYGRGAQDMKTSDACFAAAACEFVSKHPQFKGTIVLLLTSDEEGDGKDGTQYALQVLSDREVAPDFCIVGEPSCTRLLGDTIKNGRRGSLNGKLTVRGIQGHVAYPKKVRNPIHSAAPLLAELSQTVWDEGLPPFPATSFQISNIHAGTGAVNVVPGECVITFNIRYNPK
;
A
#
# COMPACT_ATOMS: atom_id res chain seq x y z
N TYR A 1 -6.98 5.44 16.52
CA TYR A 1 -7.09 6.77 15.90
C TYR A 1 -5.81 7.27 15.22
N LYS A 2 -4.70 6.51 15.23
CA LYS A 2 -3.43 6.96 14.62
C LYS A 2 -3.10 6.32 13.26
N ARG A 3 -4.03 5.55 12.67
CA ARG A 3 -3.78 4.76 11.44
C ARG A 3 -4.64 5.19 10.26
N GLN A 4 -5.27 6.33 10.32
CA GLN A 4 -5.98 6.90 9.21
C GLN A 4 -4.98 7.46 8.19
N VAL A 5 -5.18 7.14 6.91
CA VAL A 5 -4.36 7.70 5.82
C VAL A 5 -4.45 9.22 5.87
N PRO A 6 -3.32 9.91 5.96
CA PRO A 6 -3.32 11.36 5.99
C PRO A 6 -3.92 11.93 4.70
N PRO A 7 -4.49 13.16 4.73
CA PRO A 7 -5.12 13.75 3.55
C PRO A 7 -4.14 14.01 2.40
N GLY A 8 -2.82 13.98 2.68
CA GLY A 8 -1.80 14.45 1.75
C GLY A 8 -1.63 15.97 1.83
N ALA A 9 -0.69 16.49 1.07
CA ALA A 9 -0.59 17.92 0.82
C ALA A 9 -1.74 18.33 -0.12
N ASP A 10 -1.86 19.53 -0.52
CA ASP A 10 -2.91 20.22 -1.26
C ASP A 10 -3.63 19.47 -2.41
N GLY A 11 -4.75 19.99 -2.87
CA GLY A 11 -5.50 19.48 -4.03
C GLY A 11 -6.91 18.95 -3.74
N TRP A 12 -7.35 18.99 -2.50
CA TRP A 12 -8.73 18.65 -2.17
C TRP A 12 -9.70 19.77 -2.55
N LYS A 13 -10.75 19.43 -3.34
CA LYS A 13 -11.86 20.36 -3.65
C LYS A 13 -12.67 20.70 -2.40
N PHE A 14 -12.81 19.74 -1.48
CA PHE A 14 -13.54 19.84 -0.21
C PHE A 14 -12.70 19.30 0.94
N PRO A 15 -12.99 19.64 2.21
CA PRO A 15 -12.29 19.08 3.36
C PRO A 15 -12.30 17.53 3.33
N PRO A 16 -11.16 16.85 3.41
CA PRO A 16 -11.06 15.41 3.14
C PRO A 16 -11.84 14.52 4.11
N PHE A 17 -12.14 15.00 5.30
CA PHE A 17 -12.85 14.23 6.34
C PHE A 17 -14.30 14.73 6.57
N VAL A 18 -14.80 15.56 5.66
CA VAL A 18 -16.20 15.99 5.63
C VAL A 18 -16.84 15.42 4.36
N PRO A 19 -17.72 14.41 4.47
CA PRO A 19 -18.40 13.85 3.31
C PRO A 19 -19.18 14.95 2.59
N THR A 20 -18.89 15.16 1.32
CA THR A 20 -19.52 16.22 0.53
C THR A 20 -20.02 15.66 -0.79
N GLU A 21 -21.31 15.83 -1.07
CA GLU A 21 -21.89 15.53 -2.38
C GLU A 21 -21.85 16.78 -3.26
N ASP A 22 -21.31 16.61 -4.46
CA ASP A 22 -21.25 17.67 -5.45
C ASP A 22 -21.26 17.08 -6.86
N GLU A 23 -22.11 17.63 -7.73
CA GLU A 23 -22.27 17.19 -9.12
C GLU A 23 -22.46 15.66 -9.31
N GLY A 24 -23.11 15.00 -8.36
CA GLY A 24 -23.35 13.56 -8.40
C GLY A 24 -22.18 12.69 -7.93
N PHE A 25 -21.14 13.29 -7.39
CA PHE A 25 -20.00 12.61 -6.78
C PHE A 25 -19.98 12.77 -5.26
N LEU A 26 -19.52 11.73 -4.57
CA LEU A 26 -19.23 11.79 -3.13
C LEU A 26 -17.74 12.01 -2.91
N TYR A 27 -17.40 13.15 -2.32
CA TYR A 27 -16.04 13.52 -2.00
C TYR A 27 -15.71 13.20 -0.53
N GLY A 28 -14.54 12.62 -0.30
CA GLY A 28 -14.04 12.35 1.04
C GLY A 28 -12.93 11.29 1.05
N ARG A 29 -12.06 11.34 2.06
CA ARG A 29 -11.04 10.30 2.27
C ARG A 29 -11.74 8.98 2.55
N GLY A 30 -11.39 7.93 1.77
CA GLY A 30 -11.99 6.60 1.86
C GLY A 30 -13.32 6.46 1.10
N ALA A 31 -13.82 7.49 0.40
CA ALA A 31 -15.05 7.37 -0.38
C ALA A 31 -14.88 6.32 -1.49
N GLN A 32 -13.81 6.39 -2.25
CA GLN A 32 -13.50 5.42 -3.30
C GLN A 32 -12.81 4.15 -2.75
N ASP A 33 -11.88 4.30 -1.83
CA ASP A 33 -11.05 3.27 -1.23
C ASP A 33 -11.26 3.23 0.29
N MET A 34 -12.16 2.31 0.81
CA MET A 34 -13.17 1.63 -0.02
C MET A 34 -14.54 1.61 0.69
N LYS A 35 -14.85 2.65 1.48
CA LYS A 35 -16.09 2.72 2.30
C LYS A 35 -17.37 2.64 1.46
N THR A 36 -17.35 3.09 0.20
CA THR A 36 -18.50 2.91 -0.69
C THR A 36 -18.73 1.45 -1.00
N SER A 37 -17.68 0.66 -1.25
CA SER A 37 -17.80 -0.79 -1.46
C SER A 37 -18.29 -1.49 -0.19
N ASP A 38 -17.81 -1.09 0.98
CA ASP A 38 -18.29 -1.62 2.27
C ASP A 38 -19.80 -1.40 2.45
N ALA A 39 -20.26 -0.19 2.16
CA ALA A 39 -21.69 0.15 2.23
C ALA A 39 -22.51 -0.64 1.19
N CYS A 40 -22.00 -0.81 -0.03
CA CYS A 40 -22.66 -1.60 -1.07
C CYS A 40 -22.76 -3.08 -0.69
N PHE A 41 -21.71 -3.68 -0.12
CA PHE A 41 -21.74 -5.06 0.37
C PHE A 41 -22.77 -5.23 1.50
N ALA A 42 -22.80 -4.31 2.45
CA ALA A 42 -23.78 -4.37 3.54
C ALA A 42 -25.22 -4.27 3.00
N ALA A 43 -25.47 -3.32 2.11
CA ALA A 43 -26.82 -3.15 1.51
C ALA A 43 -27.23 -4.40 0.69
N ALA A 44 -26.33 -4.93 -0.15
CA ALA A 44 -26.60 -6.12 -0.93
C ALA A 44 -26.84 -7.36 -0.06
N ALA A 45 -26.08 -7.53 1.02
CA ALA A 45 -26.28 -8.62 1.96
C ALA A 45 -27.63 -8.51 2.66
N CYS A 46 -28.00 -7.32 3.13
CA CYS A 46 -29.32 -7.08 3.75
C CYS A 46 -30.46 -7.35 2.78
N GLU A 47 -30.36 -6.88 1.54
CA GLU A 47 -31.37 -7.12 0.51
C GLU A 47 -31.49 -8.61 0.19
N PHE A 48 -30.35 -9.31 0.03
CA PHE A 48 -30.35 -10.75 -0.24
C PHE A 48 -31.03 -11.54 0.87
N VAL A 49 -30.65 -11.31 2.14
CA VAL A 49 -31.22 -12.00 3.29
C VAL A 49 -32.73 -11.73 3.41
N SER A 50 -33.14 -10.49 3.15
CA SER A 50 -34.56 -10.12 3.15
C SER A 50 -35.40 -10.88 2.10
N LYS A 51 -34.83 -11.03 0.89
CA LYS A 51 -35.49 -11.74 -0.22
C LYS A 51 -35.40 -13.27 -0.12
N HIS A 52 -34.37 -13.77 0.59
CA HIS A 52 -34.08 -15.20 0.72
C HIS A 52 -33.93 -15.63 2.19
N PRO A 53 -34.97 -15.52 3.02
CA PRO A 53 -34.87 -15.74 4.47
C PRO A 53 -34.49 -17.18 4.87
N GLN A 54 -34.59 -18.13 3.94
CA GLN A 54 -34.23 -19.53 4.15
C GLN A 54 -32.97 -19.96 3.36
N PHE A 55 -32.10 -19.02 2.93
CA PHE A 55 -30.87 -19.39 2.25
C PHE A 55 -29.99 -20.26 3.15
N LYS A 56 -29.28 -21.21 2.54
CA LYS A 56 -28.33 -22.07 3.24
C LYS A 56 -26.93 -21.50 3.10
N GLY A 57 -26.30 -21.22 4.22
CA GLY A 57 -24.94 -20.67 4.25
C GLY A 57 -24.81 -19.48 5.21
N THR A 58 -23.66 -18.85 5.18
CA THR A 58 -23.32 -17.69 6.01
C THR A 58 -22.70 -16.61 5.16
N ILE A 59 -23.12 -15.37 5.34
CA ILE A 59 -22.47 -14.19 4.76
C ILE A 59 -21.66 -13.53 5.86
N VAL A 60 -20.36 -13.39 5.64
CA VAL A 60 -19.43 -12.74 6.57
C VAL A 60 -18.97 -11.42 5.95
N LEU A 61 -19.24 -10.30 6.61
CA LEU A 61 -18.66 -9.01 6.28
C LEU A 61 -17.41 -8.80 7.15
N LEU A 62 -16.24 -8.77 6.53
CA LEU A 62 -14.97 -8.57 7.21
C LEU A 62 -14.50 -7.15 6.93
N LEU A 63 -14.54 -6.29 7.95
CA LEU A 63 -14.11 -4.91 7.89
C LEU A 63 -12.87 -4.75 8.77
N THR A 64 -11.83 -4.13 8.24
CA THR A 64 -10.57 -3.90 8.95
C THR A 64 -10.24 -2.42 9.05
N SER A 65 -9.53 -2.03 10.11
CA SER A 65 -9.11 -0.64 10.35
C SER A 65 -7.61 -0.41 10.17
N ASP A 66 -6.84 -1.44 9.81
CA ASP A 66 -5.38 -1.40 9.71
C ASP A 66 -4.89 -1.92 8.35
N GLU A 67 -5.70 -1.82 7.29
CA GLU A 67 -5.31 -2.25 5.94
C GLU A 67 -4.19 -1.36 5.40
N GLU A 68 -4.31 -0.04 5.56
CA GLU A 68 -3.38 0.98 5.07
C GLU A 68 -2.19 1.23 5.99
N GLY A 69 -2.11 0.55 7.11
CA GLY A 69 -1.04 0.67 8.09
C GLY A 69 -0.06 -0.50 8.04
N ASP A 70 0.36 -0.95 9.23
CA ASP A 70 1.25 -2.11 9.37
C ASP A 70 0.57 -3.45 9.04
N GLY A 71 -0.75 -3.48 8.94
CA GLY A 71 -1.56 -4.65 8.62
C GLY A 71 -1.64 -5.70 9.75
N LYS A 72 -1.05 -5.45 10.90
CA LYS A 72 -0.97 -6.42 12.01
C LYS A 72 -2.32 -6.70 12.65
N ASP A 73 -3.12 -5.64 12.85
CA ASP A 73 -4.47 -5.71 13.41
C ASP A 73 -5.54 -5.68 12.29
N GLY A 74 -5.13 -5.97 11.06
CA GLY A 74 -5.97 -5.99 9.87
C GLY A 74 -6.47 -7.37 9.49
N THR A 75 -6.49 -7.66 8.19
CA THR A 75 -7.02 -8.91 7.62
C THR A 75 -6.36 -10.17 8.20
N GLN A 76 -5.03 -10.13 8.44
CA GLN A 76 -4.32 -11.28 8.99
C GLN A 76 -4.85 -11.67 10.37
N TYR A 77 -5.04 -10.68 11.26
CA TYR A 77 -5.61 -10.92 12.58
C TYR A 77 -7.06 -11.40 12.49
N ALA A 78 -7.86 -10.79 11.64
CA ALA A 78 -9.25 -11.19 11.44
C ALA A 78 -9.39 -12.62 10.91
N LEU A 79 -8.52 -13.06 10.00
CA LEU A 79 -8.47 -14.43 9.52
C LEU A 79 -8.10 -15.43 10.62
N GLN A 80 -7.18 -15.05 11.52
CA GLN A 80 -6.88 -15.90 12.69
C GLN A 80 -8.11 -16.06 13.60
N VAL A 81 -8.84 -14.98 13.87
CA VAL A 81 -10.08 -15.03 14.66
C VAL A 81 -11.15 -15.90 13.99
N LEU A 82 -11.29 -15.85 12.67
CA LEU A 82 -12.20 -16.72 11.93
C LEU A 82 -11.77 -18.20 12.05
N SER A 83 -10.48 -18.46 11.91
CA SER A 83 -9.92 -19.81 12.09
C SER A 83 -10.17 -20.36 13.49
N ASP A 84 -9.92 -19.55 14.52
CA ASP A 84 -10.16 -19.92 15.93
C ASP A 84 -11.64 -20.19 16.22
N ARG A 85 -12.54 -19.64 15.42
CA ARG A 85 -13.99 -19.88 15.47
C ARG A 85 -14.47 -20.97 14.52
N GLU A 86 -13.54 -21.69 13.88
CA GLU A 86 -13.84 -22.73 12.89
C GLU A 86 -14.68 -22.22 11.70
N VAL A 87 -14.55 -20.94 11.37
CA VAL A 87 -15.20 -20.32 10.20
C VAL A 87 -14.22 -20.29 9.03
N ALA A 88 -14.43 -21.17 8.05
CA ALA A 88 -13.67 -21.22 6.82
C ALA A 88 -14.54 -20.75 5.65
N PRO A 89 -14.28 -19.57 5.05
CA PRO A 89 -15.03 -19.10 3.89
C PRO A 89 -14.74 -19.94 2.65
N ASP A 90 -15.77 -20.35 1.90
CA ASP A 90 -15.61 -21.01 0.59
C ASP A 90 -15.27 -20.03 -0.52
N PHE A 91 -15.74 -18.79 -0.41
CA PHE A 91 -15.56 -17.72 -1.39
C PHE A 91 -15.22 -16.40 -0.69
N CYS A 92 -14.48 -15.54 -1.39
CA CYS A 92 -14.15 -14.19 -0.93
C CYS A 92 -14.32 -13.19 -2.08
N ILE A 93 -14.99 -12.08 -1.79
CA ILE A 93 -15.07 -10.94 -2.69
C ILE A 93 -14.42 -9.75 -1.97
N VAL A 94 -13.47 -9.11 -2.65
CA VAL A 94 -12.75 -7.93 -2.15
C VAL A 94 -13.21 -6.70 -2.92
N GLY A 95 -13.72 -5.71 -2.20
CA GLY A 95 -14.32 -4.50 -2.77
C GLY A 95 -13.35 -3.37 -3.09
N GLU A 96 -12.06 -3.67 -3.24
CA GLU A 96 -11.05 -2.70 -3.65
C GLU A 96 -11.35 -2.08 -5.02
N PRO A 97 -11.06 -0.78 -5.23
CA PRO A 97 -11.34 -0.11 -6.49
C PRO A 97 -10.52 -0.73 -7.63
N SER A 98 -11.21 -1.29 -8.61
CA SER A 98 -10.58 -1.96 -9.75
C SER A 98 -11.11 -1.47 -11.11
N CYS A 99 -12.28 -0.84 -11.12
CA CYS A 99 -12.89 -0.33 -12.36
C CYS A 99 -12.06 0.79 -12.98
N THR A 100 -11.99 0.83 -14.31
CA THR A 100 -11.17 1.80 -15.05
C THR A 100 -11.99 2.88 -15.74
N ARG A 101 -13.11 2.54 -16.36
CA ARG A 101 -13.99 3.48 -17.09
C ARG A 101 -15.44 3.37 -16.65
N LEU A 102 -15.92 2.16 -16.47
CA LEU A 102 -17.29 1.86 -16.09
C LEU A 102 -17.31 0.98 -14.86
N LEU A 103 -18.34 1.12 -14.03
CA LEU A 103 -18.55 0.25 -12.89
C LEU A 103 -18.64 -1.22 -13.35
N GLY A 104 -17.79 -2.08 -12.78
CA GLY A 104 -17.77 -3.52 -13.07
C GLY A 104 -17.00 -3.91 -14.34
N ASP A 105 -16.30 -2.98 -15.02
CA ASP A 105 -15.55 -3.28 -16.24
C ASP A 105 -14.24 -4.07 -16.00
N THR A 106 -13.77 -4.10 -14.77
CA THR A 106 -12.48 -4.73 -14.44
C THR A 106 -12.55 -5.47 -13.12
N ILE A 107 -12.19 -6.76 -13.15
CA ILE A 107 -12.02 -7.61 -11.97
C ILE A 107 -10.56 -8.05 -11.90
N LYS A 108 -9.93 -7.86 -10.73
CA LYS A 108 -8.58 -8.37 -10.47
C LYS A 108 -8.68 -9.81 -9.99
N ASN A 109 -8.17 -10.75 -10.77
CA ASN A 109 -8.14 -12.18 -10.46
C ASN A 109 -6.81 -12.66 -9.88
N GLY A 110 -5.90 -11.74 -9.57
CA GLY A 110 -4.61 -12.02 -8.96
C GLY A 110 -3.82 -10.74 -8.69
N ARG A 111 -2.78 -10.85 -7.90
CA ARG A 111 -1.90 -9.73 -7.53
C ARG A 111 -0.45 -10.14 -7.59
N ARG A 112 0.42 -9.20 -7.91
CA ARG A 112 1.86 -9.35 -7.70
C ARG A 112 2.18 -9.30 -6.22
N GLY A 113 3.28 -9.96 -5.82
CA GLY A 113 3.84 -9.81 -4.49
C GLY A 113 4.37 -8.39 -4.27
N SER A 114 4.47 -7.99 -3.01
CA SER A 114 5.02 -6.70 -2.59
C SER A 114 6.00 -6.92 -1.44
N LEU A 115 7.23 -6.41 -1.60
CA LEU A 115 8.27 -6.45 -0.60
C LEU A 115 8.79 -5.04 -0.34
N ASN A 116 8.65 -4.57 0.89
CA ASN A 116 9.29 -3.33 1.33
C ASN A 116 10.67 -3.63 1.91
N GLY A 117 11.66 -2.82 1.57
CA GLY A 117 13.00 -2.94 2.09
C GLY A 117 13.58 -1.62 2.57
N LYS A 118 14.52 -1.72 3.50
CA LYS A 118 15.30 -0.61 4.02
C LYS A 118 16.77 -0.96 3.95
N LEU A 119 17.53 -0.19 3.17
CA LEU A 119 18.97 -0.27 3.08
C LEU A 119 19.60 0.87 3.87
N THR A 120 20.50 0.55 4.79
CA THR A 120 21.28 1.54 5.52
C THR A 120 22.75 1.40 5.13
N VAL A 121 23.29 2.42 4.47
CA VAL A 121 24.70 2.51 4.13
C VAL A 121 25.40 3.38 5.16
N ARG A 122 26.38 2.81 5.85
CA ARG A 122 27.13 3.52 6.89
C ARG A 122 28.45 4.04 6.38
N GLY A 123 28.73 5.31 6.68
CA GLY A 123 29.94 6.03 6.35
C GLY A 123 30.75 6.46 7.55
N ILE A 124 31.56 7.49 7.35
CA ILE A 124 32.29 8.21 8.42
C ILE A 124 31.99 9.69 8.23
N GLN A 125 31.27 10.25 9.20
CA GLN A 125 30.89 11.66 9.20
C GLN A 125 32.10 12.56 9.40
N GLY A 126 32.07 13.75 8.78
CA GLY A 126 33.08 14.77 8.96
C GLY A 126 32.93 15.95 8.00
N HIS A 127 33.86 16.89 8.10
CA HIS A 127 33.82 18.09 7.29
C HIS A 127 34.25 17.79 5.83
N VAL A 128 33.52 18.29 4.84
CA VAL A 128 33.75 18.05 3.41
C VAL A 128 35.13 18.45 2.92
N ALA A 129 35.77 19.43 3.58
CA ALA A 129 37.14 19.87 3.25
C ALA A 129 38.21 18.81 3.56
N TYR A 130 37.90 17.75 4.30
CA TYR A 130 38.85 16.71 4.69
C TYR A 130 38.46 15.34 4.12
N PRO A 131 38.50 15.15 2.78
CA PRO A 131 37.97 13.94 2.13
C PRO A 131 38.67 12.65 2.55
N LYS A 132 39.93 12.72 3.03
CA LYS A 132 40.66 11.56 3.53
C LYS A 132 40.24 11.10 4.95
N LYS A 133 39.47 11.92 5.68
CA LYS A 133 39.01 11.63 7.04
C LYS A 133 37.54 11.20 7.09
N VAL A 134 36.84 11.19 5.96
CA VAL A 134 35.44 10.86 5.84
C VAL A 134 35.22 9.69 4.87
N ARG A 135 34.12 9.01 5.03
CA ARG A 135 33.61 8.04 4.04
C ARG A 135 32.15 8.37 3.76
N ASN A 136 31.89 8.92 2.57
CA ASN A 136 30.56 9.38 2.20
C ASN A 136 29.62 8.21 1.85
N PRO A 137 28.59 7.93 2.66
CA PRO A 137 27.67 6.83 2.40
C PRO A 137 26.78 7.09 1.18
N ILE A 138 26.55 8.34 0.79
CA ILE A 138 25.81 8.69 -0.43
C ILE A 138 26.62 8.25 -1.65
N HIS A 139 27.92 8.57 -1.70
CA HIS A 139 28.79 8.14 -2.79
C HIS A 139 28.93 6.62 -2.85
N SER A 140 28.91 5.94 -1.70
CA SER A 140 28.96 4.47 -1.65
C SER A 140 27.65 3.84 -2.12
N ALA A 141 26.51 4.47 -1.86
CA ALA A 141 25.19 3.99 -2.29
C ALA A 141 24.92 4.22 -3.78
N ALA A 142 25.39 5.33 -4.33
CA ALA A 142 25.02 5.79 -5.68
C ALA A 142 25.24 4.74 -6.80
N PRO A 143 26.40 4.04 -6.92
CA PRO A 143 26.57 3.01 -7.93
C PRO A 143 25.59 1.85 -7.79
N LEU A 144 25.36 1.38 -6.56
CA LEU A 144 24.42 0.30 -6.27
C LEU A 144 23.00 0.70 -6.65
N LEU A 145 22.57 1.92 -6.31
CA LEU A 145 21.24 2.40 -6.65
C LEU A 145 21.05 2.55 -8.16
N ALA A 146 22.08 2.98 -8.87
CA ALA A 146 22.07 3.06 -10.33
C ALA A 146 21.89 1.66 -10.95
N GLU A 147 22.63 0.67 -10.49
CA GLU A 147 22.52 -0.71 -10.94
C GLU A 147 21.13 -1.29 -10.66
N LEU A 148 20.66 -1.20 -9.42
CA LEU A 148 19.35 -1.73 -9.01
C LEU A 148 18.18 -1.09 -9.79
N SER A 149 18.27 0.22 -10.08
CA SER A 149 17.23 0.95 -10.81
C SER A 149 17.14 0.57 -12.30
N GLN A 150 18.22 0.02 -12.87
CA GLN A 150 18.31 -0.39 -14.27
C GLN A 150 18.19 -1.90 -14.45
N THR A 151 18.18 -2.68 -13.36
CA THR A 151 18.12 -4.13 -13.43
C THR A 151 16.76 -4.59 -13.97
N VAL A 152 16.77 -5.39 -15.02
CA VAL A 152 15.62 -6.15 -15.49
C VAL A 152 15.58 -7.45 -14.71
N TRP A 153 14.58 -7.59 -13.83
CA TRP A 153 14.45 -8.74 -12.92
C TRP A 153 13.82 -9.95 -13.59
N ASP A 154 12.86 -9.70 -14.50
CA ASP A 154 12.16 -10.69 -15.33
C ASP A 154 11.40 -9.98 -16.46
N GLU A 155 10.89 -10.75 -17.40
CA GLU A 155 10.10 -10.26 -18.54
C GLU A 155 8.59 -10.17 -18.26
N GLY A 156 8.19 -10.46 -17.02
CA GLY A 156 6.78 -10.57 -16.66
C GLY A 156 6.22 -11.98 -16.86
N LEU A 157 5.02 -12.18 -16.37
CA LEU A 157 4.25 -13.42 -16.53
C LEU A 157 2.78 -13.04 -16.79
N PRO A 158 2.27 -13.13 -18.01
CA PRO A 158 0.89 -12.74 -18.28
C PRO A 158 -0.11 -13.40 -17.31
N PRO A 159 -1.06 -12.63 -16.73
CA PRO A 159 -1.36 -11.21 -17.01
C PRO A 159 -0.55 -10.19 -16.19
N PHE A 160 0.49 -10.64 -15.47
CA PHE A 160 1.28 -9.77 -14.61
C PHE A 160 2.43 -9.10 -15.36
N PRO A 161 2.64 -7.77 -15.18
CA PRO A 161 3.81 -7.08 -15.70
C PRO A 161 5.09 -7.55 -15.02
N ALA A 162 6.23 -7.21 -15.59
CA ALA A 162 7.56 -7.52 -15.03
C ALA A 162 7.73 -7.03 -13.59
N THR A 163 8.59 -7.71 -12.85
CA THR A 163 9.01 -7.29 -11.51
C THR A 163 9.64 -5.91 -11.58
N SER A 164 9.26 -5.05 -10.65
CA SER A 164 9.75 -3.67 -10.57
C SER A 164 10.36 -3.38 -9.21
N PHE A 165 11.48 -2.67 -9.23
CA PHE A 165 12.14 -2.10 -8.06
C PHE A 165 11.95 -0.59 -8.06
N GLN A 166 11.46 -0.02 -6.96
CA GLN A 166 11.24 1.41 -6.84
C GLN A 166 11.81 1.93 -5.52
N ILE A 167 12.71 2.90 -5.60
CA ILE A 167 13.20 3.64 -4.44
C ILE A 167 12.14 4.67 -4.09
N SER A 168 11.60 4.59 -2.88
CA SER A 168 10.54 5.49 -2.41
C SER A 168 11.08 6.68 -1.61
N ASN A 169 12.18 6.49 -0.88
CA ASN A 169 12.80 7.56 -0.08
C ASN A 169 14.30 7.38 0.05
N ILE A 170 15.02 8.51 0.14
CA ILE A 170 16.44 8.57 0.50
C ILE A 170 16.61 9.65 1.55
N HIS A 171 17.18 9.30 2.70
CA HIS A 171 17.50 10.23 3.78
C HIS A 171 18.97 10.13 4.14
N ALA A 172 19.66 11.27 4.13
CA ALA A 172 21.07 11.37 4.55
C ALA A 172 21.37 12.77 5.07
N GLY A 173 22.21 12.83 6.09
CA GLY A 173 22.71 14.09 6.64
C GLY A 173 21.70 14.88 7.49
N THR A 174 22.15 16.06 7.91
CA THR A 174 21.44 16.98 8.80
C THR A 174 20.97 18.27 8.11
N GLY A 175 21.20 18.38 6.77
CA GLY A 175 20.95 19.59 5.99
C GLY A 175 22.16 20.56 5.95
N ALA A 176 23.24 20.32 6.72
CA ALA A 176 24.44 21.14 6.67
C ALA A 176 25.25 20.85 5.40
N VAL A 177 25.51 21.86 4.60
CA VAL A 177 26.19 21.74 3.29
C VAL A 177 27.67 21.36 3.37
N ASN A 178 28.29 21.58 4.52
CA ASN A 178 29.72 21.34 4.76
C ASN A 178 30.00 20.07 5.57
N VAL A 179 29.00 19.18 5.75
CA VAL A 179 29.13 17.94 6.53
C VAL A 179 28.80 16.74 5.66
N VAL A 180 29.75 15.80 5.54
CA VAL A 180 29.49 14.46 5.00
C VAL A 180 28.71 13.68 6.05
N PRO A 181 27.57 13.04 5.69
CA PRO A 181 26.76 12.28 6.64
C PRO A 181 27.44 11.01 7.14
N GLY A 182 27.02 10.53 8.31
CA GLY A 182 27.46 9.25 8.88
C GLY A 182 26.73 8.05 8.31
N GLU A 183 25.50 8.25 7.81
CA GLU A 183 24.69 7.22 7.18
C GLU A 183 23.80 7.77 6.07
N CYS A 184 23.38 6.87 5.17
CA CYS A 184 22.37 7.09 4.16
C CYS A 184 21.35 5.95 4.27
N VAL A 185 20.09 6.30 4.47
CA VAL A 185 18.96 5.35 4.59
C VAL A 185 18.11 5.44 3.35
N ILE A 186 17.93 4.31 2.68
CA ILE A 186 17.14 4.17 1.47
C ILE A 186 16.00 3.22 1.75
N THR A 187 14.77 3.62 1.46
CA THR A 187 13.60 2.74 1.48
C THR A 187 13.14 2.46 0.06
N PHE A 188 12.72 1.23 -0.18
CA PHE A 188 12.32 0.78 -1.51
C PHE A 188 11.19 -0.25 -1.43
N ASN A 189 10.50 -0.44 -2.54
CA ASN A 189 9.51 -1.48 -2.73
C ASN A 189 9.82 -2.29 -3.98
N ILE A 190 9.62 -3.59 -3.89
CA ILE A 190 9.68 -4.52 -5.01
C ILE A 190 8.27 -5.07 -5.24
N ARG A 191 7.79 -4.96 -6.48
CA ARG A 191 6.58 -5.64 -6.94
C ARG A 191 6.99 -6.81 -7.81
N TYR A 192 6.83 -8.04 -7.34
CA TYR A 192 7.33 -9.24 -7.99
C TYR A 192 6.21 -10.17 -8.46
N ASN A 193 6.52 -10.97 -9.48
CA ASN A 193 5.60 -11.94 -10.05
C ASN A 193 5.37 -13.13 -9.11
N PRO A 194 4.18 -13.77 -9.18
CA PRO A 194 3.84 -14.93 -8.35
C PRO A 194 4.44 -16.25 -8.90
N LYS A 195 5.72 -16.23 -9.28
CA LYS A 195 6.44 -17.46 -9.70
C LYS A 195 7.11 -18.11 -8.51
#